data_85d1e15598af2a343df1592cefa4824b
#
_entry.id   85d1e15598af2a343df1592cefa4824b
#
_cell.length_a   1.000
_cell.length_b   1.000
_cell.length_c   1.000
_cell.angle_alpha   90.00
_cell.angle_beta   90.00
_cell.angle_gamma   90.00
#
_symmetry.space_group_name_H-M   'P 1'
#
loop_
_entity.id
_entity.type
_entity.pdbx_description
1 polymer ?
#
loop_
_entity_poly.entity_id
_entity_poly.type
_entity_poly.pdbx_seq_one_letter_code
_entity_poly.pdbx_strand_id
1 'polypeptide(L)'
;MMTGAIARRTLLGWMCGLMLCLGLSVQPVLARGLPDYKAEAGMMPIGADPERPAAEIFHIAYTLKGANPATRPVTFVFNGGPGGASIYLHLSAIGPMTVGSAGDGSFPASPARLTPNPDSWIHFTDLVFIDPVGTGYSRTLPGPDGALRDPKPYYTVAGDLDSIALFMRQWLTRHHRWGSPKAIAGESYGGQRVAALTRLLAEQYAINLNRAILISPALNVEVTDTRYSVIQPMTLVPTQAAIASFHGLNDIGSGPAAMKGVEDYAIGEYSAGLETLGRMTPEQQTAFYAKVAKTIGIDPGVVTRHRGKLSQSVFAASLLASKGKVIDTYDGTRVSDNPTPEREDLGVMDRSLTILSGALLPPFMDYVAKDLGYVTERPYIPLSFEVNMAWDRVSPLGSPDDLAVALAQNHDLKALVAHGYQDLVTNYFLTRYVLEQSVLGPDARKRLFFGNYEGGHMFYLRSASRAEFTKDVRGFFEGGENGLQSSAPSGQER
;
A
#
# COMPACT_ATOMS: atom_id res chain seq x y z
N MET A 1 86.51 32.99 27.91
CA MET A 1 86.07 33.08 29.30
C MET A 1 84.89 32.10 29.40
N MET A 2 85.14 30.89 29.85
CA MET A 2 84.80 30.44 31.20
C MET A 2 83.30 30.52 31.46
N THR A 3 82.54 29.59 31.81
CA THR A 3 82.56 28.30 32.52
C THR A 3 81.13 27.81 32.42
N GLY A 4 80.69 26.61 32.42
CA GLY A 4 81.03 25.37 33.06
C GLY A 4 79.72 24.66 33.41
N ALA A 5 79.67 23.40 33.04
CA ALA A 5 79.14 22.23 33.76
C ALA A 5 77.68 22.31 34.35
N ILE A 6 76.87 21.33 34.28
CA ILE A 6 76.89 19.96 34.87
C ILE A 6 75.66 19.16 34.40
N ALA A 7 75.90 17.94 34.10
CA ALA A 7 74.89 16.96 33.77
C ALA A 7 73.98 16.58 34.97
N ARG A 8 72.68 16.27 34.72
CA ARG A 8 71.95 15.32 35.51
C ARG A 8 71.05 14.44 34.58
N ARG A 9 71.43 13.19 34.52
CA ARG A 9 70.56 12.09 34.00
C ARG A 9 69.43 11.92 34.97
N THR A 10 68.22 11.85 34.45
CA THR A 10 67.13 11.18 35.11
C THR A 10 66.43 10.30 34.10
N LEU A 11 66.46 9.02 34.38
CA LEU A 11 65.65 7.99 33.76
C LEU A 11 64.16 8.36 33.96
N LEU A 12 63.40 8.39 32.87
CA LEU A 12 61.94 8.23 32.96
C LEU A 12 61.53 7.04 32.14
N GLY A 13 60.93 6.09 32.87
CA GLY A 13 60.48 4.82 32.34
C GLY A 13 59.35 4.95 31.33
N TRP A 14 59.36 4.05 30.42
CA TRP A 14 58.28 3.76 29.48
C TRP A 14 57.13 3.12 30.25
N MET A 15 56.04 3.89 30.50
CA MET A 15 54.72 3.30 30.79
C MET A 15 53.97 3.23 29.50
N CYS A 16 53.93 2.05 28.87
CA CYS A 16 52.92 1.68 27.88
C CYS A 16 51.57 1.65 28.56
N GLY A 17 50.82 2.75 28.42
CA GLY A 17 49.39 2.75 28.74
C GLY A 17 48.61 1.99 27.70
N LEU A 18 48.17 0.75 28.05
CA LEU A 18 47.16 0.00 27.34
C LEU A 18 45.84 0.80 27.46
N MET A 19 45.50 1.58 26.44
CA MET A 19 44.13 2.08 26.28
C MET A 19 43.25 0.89 25.87
N LEU A 20 42.60 0.27 26.85
CA LEU A 20 41.44 -0.55 26.57
C LEU A 20 40.35 0.30 25.95
N CYS A 21 40.25 0.27 24.64
CA CYS A 21 39.03 0.68 23.94
C CYS A 21 37.91 -0.30 24.35
N LEU A 22 37.21 0.02 25.43
CA LEU A 22 35.89 -0.54 25.68
C LEU A 22 34.98 -0.07 24.53
N GLY A 23 34.89 -0.90 23.49
CA GLY A 23 33.86 -0.82 22.51
C GLY A 23 32.52 -0.99 23.23
N LEU A 24 31.89 0.11 23.55
CA LEU A 24 30.47 0.14 23.86
C LEU A 24 29.76 -0.35 22.60
N SER A 25 29.51 -1.66 22.53
CA SER A 25 28.49 -2.21 21.64
C SER A 25 27.17 -1.59 22.10
N VAL A 26 26.71 -0.56 21.40
CA VAL A 26 25.33 -0.08 21.49
C VAL A 26 24.48 -1.27 21.03
N GLN A 27 24.04 -2.07 22.01
CA GLN A 27 23.00 -3.04 21.73
C GLN A 27 21.75 -2.25 21.32
N PRO A 28 21.16 -2.55 20.15
CA PRO A 28 19.88 -1.92 19.82
C PRO A 28 18.93 -2.23 20.98
N VAL A 29 18.27 -1.18 21.47
CA VAL A 29 17.21 -1.30 22.47
C VAL A 29 16.23 -2.32 21.92
N LEU A 30 16.26 -3.54 22.45
CA LEU A 30 15.29 -4.58 22.11
C LEU A 30 13.91 -3.99 22.35
N ALA A 31 13.23 -3.66 21.27
CA ALA A 31 11.91 -3.07 21.31
C ALA A 31 10.99 -4.09 21.99
N ARG A 32 10.51 -3.76 23.18
CA ARG A 32 9.65 -4.63 23.99
C ARG A 32 8.49 -5.13 23.14
N GLY A 33 8.41 -6.45 22.92
CA GLY A 33 7.33 -7.10 22.19
C GLY A 33 7.66 -7.58 20.78
N LEU A 34 8.80 -7.19 20.17
CA LEU A 34 9.23 -7.71 18.87
C LEU A 34 10.18 -8.91 19.05
N PRO A 35 10.13 -9.91 18.13
CA PRO A 35 11.10 -10.99 18.13
C PRO A 35 12.50 -10.48 17.71
N ASP A 36 13.55 -11.22 18.01
CA ASP A 36 14.92 -10.87 17.58
C ASP A 36 15.09 -11.12 16.08
N TYR A 37 15.42 -10.08 15.32
CA TYR A 37 15.59 -10.12 13.87
C TYR A 37 16.91 -9.47 13.43
N LYS A 38 17.36 -9.84 12.24
CA LYS A 38 18.40 -9.13 11.49
C LYS A 38 17.74 -8.14 10.55
N ALA A 39 18.22 -6.90 10.54
CA ALA A 39 17.86 -5.89 9.56
C ALA A 39 19.00 -5.66 8.57
N GLU A 40 18.67 -5.41 7.32
CA GLU A 40 19.60 -5.12 6.24
C GLU A 40 19.01 -4.06 5.32
N ALA A 41 19.80 -3.03 5.00
CA ALA A 41 19.44 -2.00 4.01
C ALA A 41 20.54 -1.90 2.97
N GLY A 42 20.20 -1.77 1.70
CA GLY A 42 21.20 -1.67 0.65
C GLY A 42 20.64 -1.60 -0.76
N MET A 43 21.57 -1.44 -1.70
CA MET A 43 21.29 -1.42 -3.13
C MET A 43 21.53 -2.82 -3.72
N MET A 44 20.62 -3.25 -4.59
CA MET A 44 20.79 -4.44 -5.38
C MET A 44 20.79 -4.06 -6.86
N PRO A 45 21.93 -4.24 -7.56
CA PRO A 45 21.99 -4.03 -9.00
C PRO A 45 21.10 -5.02 -9.73
N ILE A 46 20.34 -4.56 -10.71
CA ILE A 46 19.45 -5.37 -11.54
C ILE A 46 19.72 -5.14 -13.03
N GLY A 47 19.50 -6.17 -13.85
CA GLY A 47 19.60 -6.14 -15.28
C GLY A 47 19.43 -7.53 -15.86
N ALA A 48 19.13 -7.62 -17.16
CA ALA A 48 19.05 -8.89 -17.89
C ALA A 48 20.39 -9.62 -17.85
N ASP A 49 21.51 -8.87 -17.93
CA ASP A 49 22.87 -9.36 -17.75
C ASP A 49 23.35 -8.97 -16.34
N PRO A 50 23.60 -9.95 -15.43
CA PRO A 50 24.10 -9.67 -14.09
C PRO A 50 25.47 -8.98 -14.05
N GLU A 51 26.30 -9.13 -15.09
CA GLU A 51 27.61 -8.48 -15.21
C GLU A 51 27.49 -7.03 -15.69
N ARG A 52 26.35 -6.65 -16.26
CA ARG A 52 26.05 -5.32 -16.81
C ARG A 52 24.72 -4.79 -16.30
N PRO A 53 24.60 -4.54 -14.99
CA PRO A 53 23.35 -4.07 -14.44
C PRO A 53 22.95 -2.72 -15.05
N ALA A 54 21.65 -2.55 -15.25
CA ALA A 54 21.10 -1.35 -15.87
C ALA A 54 20.48 -0.39 -14.86
N ALA A 55 20.08 -0.90 -13.70
CA ALA A 55 19.54 -0.12 -12.59
C ALA A 55 19.96 -0.74 -11.26
N GLU A 56 19.68 -0.05 -10.19
CA GLU A 56 19.85 -0.55 -8.83
C GLU A 56 18.59 -0.26 -8.02
N ILE A 57 18.15 -1.27 -7.25
CA ILE A 57 16.97 -1.20 -6.39
C ILE A 57 17.39 -1.14 -4.93
N PHE A 58 16.94 -0.10 -4.24
CA PHE A 58 17.07 0.00 -2.79
C PHE A 58 16.03 -0.89 -2.13
N HIS A 59 16.47 -1.58 -1.08
CA HIS A 59 15.58 -2.43 -0.30
C HIS A 59 15.99 -2.42 1.16
N ILE A 60 15.00 -2.74 2.02
CA ILE A 60 15.21 -3.02 3.43
C ILE A 60 14.63 -4.39 3.72
N ALA A 61 15.44 -5.28 4.30
CA ALA A 61 15.01 -6.64 4.64
C ALA A 61 15.09 -6.88 6.15
N TYR A 62 14.11 -7.58 6.69
CA TYR A 62 14.05 -8.03 8.07
C TYR A 62 13.87 -9.55 8.11
N THR A 63 14.80 -10.23 8.73
CA THR A 63 14.78 -11.70 8.83
C THR A 63 14.86 -12.14 10.27
N LEU A 64 13.95 -13.04 10.69
CA LEU A 64 13.88 -13.55 12.05
C LEU A 64 15.13 -14.39 12.36
N LYS A 65 15.85 -14.06 13.44
CA LYS A 65 17.02 -14.85 13.85
C LYS A 65 16.62 -16.25 14.33
N GLY A 66 17.41 -17.24 13.92
CA GLY A 66 17.21 -18.62 14.31
C GLY A 66 16.02 -19.34 13.64
N ALA A 67 15.27 -18.65 12.78
CA ALA A 67 14.20 -19.28 12.03
C ALA A 67 14.73 -20.18 10.90
N ASN A 68 14.00 -21.27 10.61
CA ASN A 68 14.33 -22.16 9.50
C ASN A 68 13.87 -21.53 8.17
N PRO A 69 14.77 -21.17 7.25
CA PRO A 69 14.41 -20.56 5.97
C PRO A 69 13.49 -21.44 5.10
N ALA A 70 13.54 -22.77 5.24
CA ALA A 70 12.71 -23.67 4.45
C ALA A 70 11.22 -23.61 4.80
N THR A 71 10.89 -23.24 6.05
CA THR A 71 9.49 -23.18 6.51
C THR A 71 9.01 -21.77 6.80
N ARG A 72 9.94 -20.83 7.04
CA ARG A 72 9.57 -19.44 7.30
C ARG A 72 9.25 -18.69 6.00
N PRO A 73 8.05 -18.12 5.88
CA PRO A 73 7.69 -17.32 4.69
C PRO A 73 8.59 -16.09 4.53
N VAL A 74 8.71 -15.62 3.29
CA VAL A 74 9.27 -14.31 2.96
C VAL A 74 8.24 -13.52 2.15
N THR A 75 7.96 -12.30 2.60
CA THR A 75 7.01 -11.38 1.96
C THR A 75 7.75 -10.20 1.34
N PHE A 76 7.61 -10.03 0.03
CA PHE A 76 8.10 -8.86 -0.68
C PHE A 76 7.00 -7.80 -0.70
N VAL A 77 7.35 -6.57 -0.30
CA VAL A 77 6.40 -5.48 -0.05
C VAL A 77 6.77 -4.25 -0.85
N PHE A 78 5.79 -3.65 -1.50
CA PHE A 78 5.94 -2.40 -2.26
C PHE A 78 4.68 -1.55 -2.22
N ASN A 79 4.84 -0.23 -2.28
CA ASN A 79 3.73 0.69 -2.45
C ASN A 79 3.38 0.88 -3.93
N GLY A 80 2.46 1.78 -4.20
CA GLY A 80 1.91 2.06 -5.52
C GLY A 80 2.35 3.40 -6.09
N GLY A 81 1.41 4.24 -6.36
CA GLY A 81 1.55 5.52 -7.03
C GLY A 81 0.96 5.51 -8.45
N PRO A 82 1.66 5.06 -9.51
CA PRO A 82 3.09 4.71 -9.60
C PRO A 82 4.01 5.84 -9.16
N GLY A 83 5.21 5.48 -8.71
CA GLY A 83 6.19 6.44 -8.19
C GLY A 83 6.31 6.50 -6.67
N GLY A 84 5.58 5.67 -5.92
CA GLY A 84 5.69 5.55 -4.46
C GLY A 84 6.78 4.56 -4.04
N ALA A 85 7.65 5.01 -3.10
CA ALA A 85 8.59 4.16 -2.38
C ALA A 85 7.88 3.35 -1.28
N SER A 86 8.49 2.29 -0.80
CA SER A 86 7.90 1.38 0.19
C SER A 86 7.74 1.96 1.61
N ILE A 87 8.19 3.17 1.86
CA ILE A 87 8.21 3.85 3.17
C ILE A 87 6.84 3.87 3.86
N TYR A 88 5.74 3.99 3.10
CA TYR A 88 4.38 4.08 3.66
C TYR A 88 3.97 2.77 4.34
N LEU A 89 4.00 1.64 3.63
CA LEU A 89 3.72 0.33 4.23
C LEU A 89 4.77 -0.04 5.28
N HIS A 90 6.04 0.34 5.04
CA HIS A 90 7.14 0.04 5.95
C HIS A 90 6.94 0.67 7.33
N LEU A 91 6.73 2.00 7.40
CA LEU A 91 6.68 2.72 8.66
C LEU A 91 5.26 3.01 9.19
N SER A 92 4.22 2.59 8.47
CA SER A 92 2.85 2.86 8.93
C SER A 92 2.01 1.59 9.13
N ALA A 93 2.45 0.43 8.60
CA ALA A 93 1.64 -0.79 8.65
C ALA A 93 2.45 -2.02 9.08
N ILE A 94 3.42 -2.45 8.27
CA ILE A 94 3.93 -3.82 8.23
C ILE A 94 5.27 -3.98 8.94
N GLY A 95 6.14 -2.96 8.86
CA GLY A 95 7.51 -3.04 9.36
C GLY A 95 7.63 -3.15 10.87
N PRO A 96 8.83 -3.53 11.38
CA PRO A 96 9.06 -3.67 12.83
C PRO A 96 8.93 -2.36 13.62
N MET A 97 9.19 -1.23 12.95
CA MET A 97 9.04 0.10 13.54
C MET A 97 7.89 0.84 12.85
N THR A 98 7.18 1.65 13.60
CA THR A 98 6.07 2.46 13.08
C THR A 98 6.13 3.88 13.61
N VAL A 99 5.60 4.82 12.85
CA VAL A 99 5.38 6.18 13.35
C VAL A 99 4.21 6.19 14.32
N GLY A 100 4.40 6.80 15.48
CA GLY A 100 3.34 6.99 16.44
C GLY A 100 2.24 7.88 15.86
N SER A 101 1.00 7.41 15.89
CA SER A 101 -0.21 8.18 15.59
C SER A 101 -1.13 8.21 16.80
N ALA A 102 -2.13 9.09 16.79
CA ALA A 102 -3.17 9.08 17.83
C ALA A 102 -4.03 7.80 17.83
N GLY A 103 -3.91 6.97 16.79
CA GLY A 103 -4.64 5.72 16.65
C GLY A 103 -6.03 5.86 16.01
N ASP A 104 -6.47 7.07 15.79
CA ASP A 104 -7.77 7.43 15.21
C ASP A 104 -7.73 7.61 13.68
N GLY A 105 -6.57 7.35 13.05
CA GLY A 105 -6.32 7.58 11.63
C GLY A 105 -5.78 8.97 11.32
N SER A 106 -5.61 9.86 12.29
CA SER A 106 -4.97 11.16 12.09
C SER A 106 -3.51 10.99 11.68
N PHE A 107 -2.98 11.99 10.96
CA PHE A 107 -1.57 11.98 10.59
C PHE A 107 -0.69 12.14 11.83
N PRO A 108 0.47 11.44 11.86
CA PRO A 108 1.43 11.65 12.92
C PRO A 108 1.92 13.10 12.90
N ALA A 109 2.23 13.62 14.10
CA ALA A 109 2.84 14.95 14.22
C ALA A 109 4.20 14.96 13.50
N SER A 110 4.56 16.11 12.92
CA SER A 110 5.88 16.29 12.27
C SER A 110 6.83 17.09 13.16
N PRO A 111 8.07 16.61 13.41
CA PRO A 111 8.60 15.30 13.02
C PRO A 111 8.01 14.17 13.86
N ALA A 112 7.63 13.09 13.19
CA ALA A 112 7.16 11.89 13.87
C ALA A 112 8.32 11.16 14.58
N ARG A 113 7.96 10.29 15.54
CA ARG A 113 8.93 9.41 16.21
C ARG A 113 8.60 7.96 15.87
N LEU A 114 9.66 7.17 15.64
CA LEU A 114 9.51 5.73 15.48
C LEU A 114 9.34 5.06 16.84
N THR A 115 8.41 4.13 16.89
CA THR A 115 8.16 3.24 18.00
C THR A 115 8.08 1.80 17.50
N PRO A 116 8.31 0.79 18.36
CA PRO A 116 8.06 -0.59 17.99
C PRO A 116 6.63 -0.80 17.52
N ASN A 117 6.47 -1.52 16.42
CA ASN A 117 5.16 -1.84 15.86
C ASN A 117 4.66 -3.18 16.43
N PRO A 118 3.65 -3.20 17.33
CA PRO A 118 3.10 -4.45 17.86
C PRO A 118 2.40 -5.28 16.79
N ASP A 119 1.95 -4.62 15.70
CA ASP A 119 1.26 -5.23 14.57
C ASP A 119 2.20 -5.60 13.42
N SER A 120 3.52 -5.66 13.68
CA SER A 120 4.48 -6.00 12.63
C SER A 120 4.31 -7.44 12.13
N TRP A 121 4.38 -7.61 10.83
CA TRP A 121 4.33 -8.92 10.21
C TRP A 121 5.61 -9.75 10.42
N ILE A 122 6.68 -9.16 10.99
CA ILE A 122 7.88 -9.92 11.37
C ILE A 122 7.57 -11.06 12.34
N HIS A 123 6.43 -11.04 13.00
CA HIS A 123 5.99 -12.13 13.87
C HIS A 123 5.71 -13.44 13.14
N PHE A 124 5.31 -13.40 11.85
CA PHE A 124 4.93 -14.61 11.10
C PHE A 124 5.58 -14.75 9.72
N THR A 125 6.21 -13.72 9.18
CA THR A 125 6.94 -13.74 7.90
C THR A 125 8.19 -12.88 7.96
N ASP A 126 9.22 -13.20 7.17
CA ASP A 126 10.30 -12.26 6.91
C ASP A 126 9.84 -11.21 5.90
N LEU A 127 10.43 -10.02 5.93
CA LEU A 127 9.97 -8.87 5.17
C LEU A 127 11.06 -8.33 4.26
N VAL A 128 10.72 -8.00 3.02
CA VAL A 128 11.61 -7.33 2.07
C VAL A 128 10.86 -6.17 1.44
N PHE A 129 11.14 -4.94 1.89
CA PHE A 129 10.58 -3.72 1.34
C PHE A 129 11.38 -3.30 0.12
N ILE A 130 10.71 -3.05 -1.00
CA ILE A 130 11.32 -2.75 -2.29
C ILE A 130 10.91 -1.35 -2.72
N ASP A 131 11.88 -0.51 -3.05
CA ASP A 131 11.63 0.76 -3.72
C ASP A 131 11.79 0.56 -5.23
N PRO A 132 10.72 0.63 -6.04
CA PRO A 132 10.82 0.52 -7.50
C PRO A 132 11.75 1.56 -8.11
N VAL A 133 12.29 1.30 -9.30
CA VAL A 133 13.21 2.22 -9.99
C VAL A 133 12.59 3.61 -10.15
N GLY A 134 13.33 4.65 -9.78
CA GLY A 134 12.88 6.04 -9.79
C GLY A 134 12.20 6.49 -8.49
N THR A 135 12.14 5.63 -7.47
CA THR A 135 11.60 5.93 -6.14
C THR A 135 12.64 5.67 -5.06
N GLY A 136 12.43 6.16 -3.85
CA GLY A 136 13.36 5.97 -2.76
C GLY A 136 14.79 6.35 -3.15
N TYR A 137 15.72 5.43 -2.94
CA TYR A 137 17.09 5.57 -3.44
C TYR A 137 17.33 4.88 -4.79
N SER A 138 16.35 4.17 -5.34
CA SER A 138 16.49 3.36 -6.57
C SER A 138 16.62 4.21 -7.82
N ARG A 139 17.60 3.90 -8.67
CA ARG A 139 17.92 4.67 -9.89
C ARG A 139 18.45 3.76 -10.99
N THR A 140 18.43 4.25 -12.22
CA THR A 140 19.20 3.68 -13.32
C THR A 140 20.70 3.89 -13.09
N LEU A 141 21.52 2.95 -13.56
CA LEU A 141 22.97 3.02 -13.55
C LEU A 141 23.49 3.62 -14.87
N PRO A 142 24.66 4.30 -14.85
CA PRO A 142 25.28 4.76 -16.09
C PRO A 142 25.56 3.62 -17.08
N GLY A 143 25.55 3.95 -18.37
CA GLY A 143 25.95 3.05 -19.43
C GLY A 143 27.47 2.77 -19.43
N PRO A 144 27.96 1.87 -20.30
CA PRO A 144 29.40 1.62 -20.43
C PRO A 144 30.23 2.84 -20.86
N ASP A 145 29.58 3.80 -21.48
CA ASP A 145 30.11 5.10 -21.89
C ASP A 145 30.09 6.16 -20.78
N GLY A 146 29.58 5.81 -19.59
CA GLY A 146 29.39 6.71 -18.45
C GLY A 146 28.18 7.63 -18.56
N ALA A 147 27.42 7.58 -19.65
CA ALA A 147 26.20 8.36 -19.80
C ALA A 147 25.06 7.83 -18.92
N LEU A 148 24.25 8.73 -18.39
CA LEU A 148 23.04 8.33 -17.64
C LEU A 148 22.08 7.61 -18.59
N ARG A 149 21.60 6.44 -18.14
CA ARG A 149 20.58 5.71 -18.89
C ARG A 149 19.20 6.36 -18.71
N ASP A 150 18.44 6.37 -19.81
CA ASP A 150 17.04 6.79 -19.76
C ASP A 150 16.26 5.88 -18.79
N PRO A 151 15.58 6.42 -17.76
CA PRO A 151 14.79 5.61 -16.84
C PRO A 151 13.41 5.20 -17.40
N LYS A 152 12.95 5.80 -18.50
CA LYS A 152 11.62 5.55 -19.07
C LYS A 152 11.27 4.09 -19.31
N PRO A 153 12.20 3.18 -19.70
CA PRO A 153 11.87 1.77 -19.79
C PRO A 153 11.30 1.15 -18.50
N TYR A 154 11.64 1.72 -17.33
CA TYR A 154 11.12 1.30 -16.03
C TYR A 154 9.81 2.00 -15.64
N TYR A 155 9.39 3.03 -16.38
CA TYR A 155 8.15 3.79 -16.15
C TYR A 155 7.01 3.28 -17.02
N THR A 156 7.03 1.99 -17.31
CA THR A 156 6.01 1.23 -17.99
C THR A 156 5.58 0.06 -17.11
N VAL A 157 4.39 -0.46 -17.33
CA VAL A 157 3.92 -1.64 -16.58
C VAL A 157 4.88 -2.82 -16.73
N ALA A 158 5.26 -3.13 -17.96
CA ALA A 158 6.14 -4.28 -18.24
C ALA A 158 7.52 -4.11 -17.60
N GLY A 159 8.16 -2.95 -17.78
CA GLY A 159 9.50 -2.71 -17.24
C GLY A 159 9.55 -2.62 -15.71
N ASP A 160 8.51 -2.09 -15.10
CA ASP A 160 8.35 -2.04 -13.64
C ASP A 160 8.22 -3.46 -13.07
N LEU A 161 7.30 -4.27 -13.61
CA LEU A 161 7.09 -5.65 -13.17
C LEU A 161 8.33 -6.52 -13.37
N ASP A 162 8.99 -6.39 -14.53
CA ASP A 162 10.21 -7.13 -14.84
C ASP A 162 11.35 -6.77 -13.88
N SER A 163 11.51 -5.48 -13.58
CA SER A 163 12.52 -5.01 -12.63
C SER A 163 12.33 -5.58 -11.22
N ILE A 164 11.09 -5.63 -10.74
CA ILE A 164 10.74 -6.22 -9.45
C ILE A 164 10.95 -7.73 -9.46
N ALA A 165 10.56 -8.43 -10.53
CA ALA A 165 10.75 -9.86 -10.67
C ALA A 165 12.24 -10.24 -10.71
N LEU A 166 13.07 -9.48 -11.44
CA LEU A 166 14.53 -9.64 -11.45
C LEU A 166 15.12 -9.43 -10.05
N PHE A 167 14.69 -8.39 -9.34
CA PHE A 167 15.09 -8.15 -7.96
C PHE A 167 14.74 -9.34 -7.06
N MET A 168 13.50 -9.82 -7.10
CA MET A 168 13.04 -10.94 -6.28
C MET A 168 13.86 -12.21 -6.55
N ARG A 169 14.11 -12.54 -7.83
CA ARG A 169 14.95 -13.68 -8.23
C ARG A 169 16.37 -13.56 -7.66
N GLN A 170 17.00 -12.40 -7.78
CA GLN A 170 18.36 -12.18 -7.28
C GLN A 170 18.41 -12.20 -5.75
N TRP A 171 17.42 -11.61 -5.09
CA TRP A 171 17.33 -11.62 -3.63
C TRP A 171 17.18 -13.05 -3.09
N LEU A 172 16.27 -13.85 -3.67
CA LEU A 172 16.08 -15.26 -3.30
C LEU A 172 17.38 -16.09 -3.47
N THR A 173 18.13 -15.81 -4.55
CA THR A 173 19.42 -16.48 -4.82
C THR A 173 20.47 -16.09 -3.78
N ARG A 174 20.66 -14.78 -3.57
CA ARG A 174 21.68 -14.23 -2.65
C ARG A 174 21.46 -14.66 -1.21
N HIS A 175 20.20 -14.74 -0.78
CA HIS A 175 19.83 -15.08 0.59
C HIS A 175 19.47 -16.56 0.78
N HIS A 176 19.65 -17.41 -0.25
CA HIS A 176 19.34 -18.85 -0.20
C HIS A 176 17.90 -19.15 0.21
N ARG A 177 16.91 -18.37 -0.32
CA ARG A 177 15.50 -18.44 0.07
C ARG A 177 14.59 -19.05 -1.03
N TRP A 178 15.17 -19.76 -1.99
CA TRP A 178 14.38 -20.44 -3.03
C TRP A 178 13.39 -21.48 -2.46
N GLY A 179 13.75 -22.17 -1.40
CA GLY A 179 12.91 -23.14 -0.72
C GLY A 179 11.86 -22.55 0.23
N SER A 180 11.90 -21.25 0.52
CA SER A 180 10.93 -20.60 1.41
C SER A 180 9.55 -20.50 0.80
N PRO A 181 8.45 -20.58 1.57
CA PRO A 181 7.15 -20.08 1.13
C PRO A 181 7.26 -18.59 0.79
N LYS A 182 6.66 -18.18 -0.33
CA LYS A 182 6.79 -16.82 -0.87
C LYS A 182 5.47 -16.09 -0.88
N ALA A 183 5.50 -14.84 -0.42
CA ALA A 183 4.37 -13.93 -0.46
C ALA A 183 4.76 -12.59 -1.08
N ILE A 184 3.77 -11.91 -1.65
CA ILE A 184 3.89 -10.51 -2.08
C ILE A 184 2.75 -9.70 -1.50
N ALA A 185 3.04 -8.45 -1.13
CA ALA A 185 2.05 -7.50 -0.64
C ALA A 185 2.26 -6.14 -1.31
N GLY A 186 1.18 -5.54 -1.78
CA GLY A 186 1.25 -4.25 -2.45
C GLY A 186 0.02 -3.39 -2.24
N GLU A 187 0.24 -2.07 -2.11
CA GLU A 187 -0.81 -1.10 -1.89
C GLU A 187 -1.09 -0.27 -3.13
N SER A 188 -2.35 0.07 -3.35
CA SER A 188 -2.78 0.96 -4.44
C SER A 188 -2.37 0.38 -5.80
N TYR A 189 -1.63 1.11 -6.64
CA TYR A 189 -0.99 0.57 -7.84
C TYR A 189 -0.07 -0.64 -7.52
N GLY A 190 0.46 -0.73 -6.31
CA GLY A 190 1.16 -1.93 -5.82
C GLY A 190 0.28 -3.18 -5.76
N GLY A 191 -1.02 -3.02 -5.50
CA GLY A 191 -1.98 -4.14 -5.61
C GLY A 191 -2.14 -4.63 -7.04
N GLN A 192 -2.08 -3.75 -8.04
CA GLN A 192 -2.01 -4.13 -9.45
C GLN A 192 -0.71 -4.88 -9.78
N ARG A 193 0.44 -4.40 -9.24
CA ARG A 193 1.71 -5.15 -9.32
C ARG A 193 1.56 -6.55 -8.77
N VAL A 194 0.92 -6.70 -7.60
CA VAL A 194 0.65 -8.01 -7.00
C VAL A 194 -0.14 -8.90 -7.95
N ALA A 195 -1.26 -8.42 -8.48
CA ALA A 195 -2.09 -9.20 -9.40
C ALA A 195 -1.28 -9.68 -10.62
N ALA A 196 -0.55 -8.79 -11.29
CA ALA A 196 0.23 -9.11 -12.47
C ALA A 196 1.46 -10.00 -12.16
N LEU A 197 2.17 -9.74 -11.06
CA LEU A 197 3.35 -10.51 -10.66
C LEU A 197 3.00 -11.96 -10.30
N THR A 198 1.77 -12.26 -9.85
CA THR A 198 1.37 -13.65 -9.55
C THR A 198 1.55 -14.56 -10.76
N ARG A 199 1.22 -14.08 -11.94
CA ARG A 199 1.37 -14.80 -13.21
C ARG A 199 2.78 -14.68 -13.78
N LEU A 200 3.30 -13.46 -13.88
CA LEU A 200 4.62 -13.20 -14.46
C LEU A 200 5.74 -14.00 -13.78
N LEU A 201 5.75 -14.02 -12.44
CA LEU A 201 6.76 -14.75 -11.67
C LEU A 201 6.72 -16.27 -11.93
N ALA A 202 5.53 -16.85 -12.04
CA ALA A 202 5.38 -18.27 -12.33
C ALA A 202 5.81 -18.60 -13.77
N GLU A 203 5.32 -17.84 -14.76
CA GLU A 203 5.53 -18.15 -16.18
C GLU A 203 6.94 -17.84 -16.66
N GLN A 204 7.56 -16.75 -16.19
CA GLN A 204 8.85 -16.28 -16.73
C GLN A 204 10.03 -16.47 -15.79
N TYR A 205 9.80 -16.58 -14.47
CA TYR A 205 10.87 -16.65 -13.49
C TYR A 205 10.90 -17.95 -12.68
N ALA A 206 9.96 -18.87 -12.91
CA ALA A 206 9.79 -20.11 -12.15
C ALA A 206 9.66 -19.87 -10.63
N ILE A 207 9.03 -18.74 -10.23
CA ILE A 207 8.78 -18.37 -8.85
C ILE A 207 7.30 -18.52 -8.57
N ASN A 208 6.92 -19.60 -7.89
CA ASN A 208 5.55 -19.80 -7.42
C ASN A 208 5.33 -19.09 -6.08
N LEU A 209 4.25 -18.33 -6.00
CA LEU A 209 3.81 -17.66 -4.79
C LEU A 209 2.81 -18.53 -4.01
N ASN A 210 2.82 -18.39 -2.69
CA ASN A 210 1.85 -19.02 -1.79
C ASN A 210 0.78 -18.02 -1.33
N ARG A 211 1.14 -16.74 -1.23
CA ARG A 211 0.22 -15.67 -0.78
C ARG A 211 0.39 -14.41 -1.62
N ALA A 212 -0.73 -13.81 -1.98
CA ALA A 212 -0.83 -12.51 -2.63
C ALA A 212 -1.74 -11.61 -1.80
N ILE A 213 -1.22 -10.48 -1.31
CA ILE A 213 -1.98 -9.53 -0.48
C ILE A 213 -2.09 -8.21 -1.23
N LEU A 214 -3.31 -7.86 -1.61
CA LEU A 214 -3.66 -6.64 -2.32
C LEU A 214 -4.28 -5.66 -1.32
N ILE A 215 -3.60 -4.57 -1.03
CA ILE A 215 -4.03 -3.56 -0.04
C ILE A 215 -4.56 -2.35 -0.79
N SER A 216 -5.83 -2.01 -0.62
CA SER A 216 -6.51 -0.92 -1.33
C SER A 216 -6.14 -0.87 -2.82
N PRO A 217 -6.21 -2.01 -3.56
CA PRO A 217 -5.61 -2.11 -4.88
C PRO A 217 -6.32 -1.22 -5.90
N ALA A 218 -5.53 -0.51 -6.72
CA ALA A 218 -5.98 0.10 -7.95
C ALA A 218 -5.90 -0.95 -9.07
N LEU A 219 -6.85 -1.89 -9.11
CA LEU A 219 -6.94 -2.79 -10.24
C LEU A 219 -7.39 -2.00 -11.45
N ASN A 220 -6.54 -1.96 -12.47
CA ASN A 220 -6.93 -1.29 -13.69
C ASN A 220 -7.94 -2.13 -14.44
N VAL A 221 -9.13 -1.68 -14.37
CA VAL A 221 -10.22 -2.16 -15.20
C VAL A 221 -10.53 -1.02 -16.15
N GLU A 222 -10.67 -1.33 -17.42
CA GLU A 222 -11.22 -0.42 -18.42
C GLU A 222 -12.70 -0.13 -18.11
N VAL A 223 -12.98 0.18 -16.84
CA VAL A 223 -14.26 0.79 -16.47
C VAL A 223 -14.12 2.24 -16.87
N THR A 224 -14.37 2.48 -18.15
CA THR A 224 -14.30 3.81 -18.69
C THR A 224 -15.23 4.72 -17.90
N ASP A 225 -14.64 5.72 -17.24
CA ASP A 225 -15.36 6.83 -16.66
C ASP A 225 -15.97 7.65 -17.79
N THR A 226 -16.99 7.10 -18.40
CA THR A 226 -17.77 7.83 -19.38
C THR A 226 -19.02 8.38 -18.72
N ARG A 227 -19.45 9.56 -19.16
CA ARG A 227 -20.74 10.16 -18.79
C ARG A 227 -21.90 9.15 -18.83
N TYR A 228 -21.79 8.10 -19.62
CA TYR A 228 -22.81 7.10 -19.86
C TYR A 228 -22.63 5.81 -19.09
N SER A 229 -21.44 5.55 -18.50
CA SER A 229 -21.21 4.38 -17.67
C SER A 229 -22.05 4.42 -16.39
N VAL A 230 -22.58 3.27 -15.98
CA VAL A 230 -23.26 3.09 -14.69
C VAL A 230 -22.39 2.35 -13.68
N ILE A 231 -21.31 1.71 -14.12
CA ILE A 231 -20.48 0.84 -13.26
C ILE A 231 -19.76 1.68 -12.21
N GLN A 232 -19.09 2.75 -12.63
CA GLN A 232 -18.34 3.58 -11.71
C GLN A 232 -19.21 4.23 -10.63
N PRO A 233 -20.31 4.97 -10.96
CA PRO A 233 -21.17 5.50 -9.90
C PRO A 233 -21.83 4.41 -9.06
N MET A 234 -22.20 3.25 -9.65
CA MET A 234 -22.76 2.11 -8.93
C MET A 234 -21.78 1.60 -7.87
N THR A 235 -20.53 1.38 -8.23
CA THR A 235 -19.53 0.84 -7.31
C THR A 235 -19.05 1.84 -6.27
N LEU A 236 -19.25 3.13 -6.51
CA LEU A 236 -18.87 4.19 -5.57
C LEU A 236 -19.91 4.43 -4.46
N VAL A 237 -21.20 4.16 -4.73
CA VAL A 237 -22.29 4.39 -3.75
C VAL A 237 -22.05 3.70 -2.40
N PRO A 238 -21.60 2.44 -2.30
CA PRO A 238 -21.35 1.83 -1.00
C PRO A 238 -20.31 2.57 -0.16
N THR A 239 -19.21 3.02 -0.77
CA THR A 239 -18.19 3.83 -0.09
C THR A 239 -18.75 5.19 0.33
N GLN A 240 -19.51 5.87 -0.52
CA GLN A 240 -20.18 7.15 -0.18
C GLN A 240 -21.14 6.96 1.00
N ALA A 241 -21.91 5.89 1.02
CA ALA A 241 -22.82 5.57 2.12
C ALA A 241 -22.06 5.26 3.41
N ALA A 242 -20.94 4.54 3.35
CA ALA A 242 -20.10 4.26 4.52
C ALA A 242 -19.50 5.54 5.11
N ILE A 243 -19.08 6.48 4.26
CA ILE A 243 -18.59 7.79 4.69
C ILE A 243 -19.72 8.61 5.33
N ALA A 244 -20.89 8.66 4.69
CA ALA A 244 -22.03 9.35 5.25
C ALA A 244 -22.46 8.80 6.62
N SER A 245 -22.43 7.46 6.78
CA SER A 245 -22.68 6.79 8.07
C SER A 245 -21.66 7.20 9.13
N PHE A 246 -20.38 7.23 8.80
CA PHE A 246 -19.31 7.66 9.71
C PHE A 246 -19.56 9.08 10.23
N HIS A 247 -20.05 9.98 9.38
CA HIS A 247 -20.37 11.37 9.74
C HIS A 247 -21.78 11.56 10.32
N GLY A 248 -22.55 10.48 10.52
CA GLY A 248 -23.92 10.54 11.05
C GLY A 248 -24.92 11.22 10.13
N LEU A 249 -24.74 11.10 8.81
CA LEU A 249 -25.56 11.77 7.78
C LEU A 249 -26.54 10.81 7.06
N ASN A 250 -26.55 9.53 7.46
CA ASN A 250 -27.57 8.55 7.10
C ASN A 250 -27.80 7.57 8.28
N ASP A 251 -28.84 6.73 8.18
CA ASP A 251 -29.25 5.77 9.23
C ASP A 251 -28.78 4.32 8.91
N ILE A 252 -27.79 4.16 8.02
CA ILE A 252 -27.40 2.82 7.51
C ILE A 252 -26.52 2.08 8.54
N GLY A 253 -25.67 2.81 9.27
CA GLY A 253 -24.72 2.23 10.19
C GLY A 253 -23.42 1.77 9.52
N SER A 254 -22.66 0.91 10.21
CA SER A 254 -21.34 0.45 9.77
C SER A 254 -21.23 -1.08 9.80
N GLY A 255 -20.18 -1.59 9.17
CA GLY A 255 -19.84 -3.00 9.14
C GLY A 255 -20.47 -3.81 8.01
N PRO A 256 -20.09 -5.10 7.89
CA PRO A 256 -20.38 -5.91 6.69
C PRO A 256 -21.87 -6.05 6.39
N ALA A 257 -22.72 -6.26 7.41
CA ALA A 257 -24.17 -6.46 7.22
C ALA A 257 -24.86 -5.19 6.68
N ALA A 258 -24.49 -4.02 7.22
CA ALA A 258 -25.01 -2.74 6.76
C ALA A 258 -24.59 -2.44 5.33
N MET A 259 -23.31 -2.65 5.02
CA MET A 259 -22.78 -2.41 3.68
C MET A 259 -23.36 -3.36 2.63
N LYS A 260 -23.64 -4.63 2.99
CA LYS A 260 -24.31 -5.57 2.05
C LYS A 260 -25.64 -5.03 1.55
N GLY A 261 -26.46 -4.43 2.40
CA GLY A 261 -27.73 -3.82 1.97
C GLY A 261 -27.53 -2.68 0.98
N VAL A 262 -26.46 -1.90 1.13
CA VAL A 262 -26.10 -0.82 0.19
C VAL A 262 -25.53 -1.37 -1.11
N GLU A 263 -24.71 -2.41 -1.06
CA GLU A 263 -24.21 -3.12 -2.24
C GLU A 263 -25.34 -3.68 -3.09
N ASP A 264 -26.31 -4.37 -2.44
CA ASP A 264 -27.50 -4.89 -3.11
C ASP A 264 -28.35 -3.76 -3.75
N TYR A 265 -28.53 -2.64 -3.04
CA TYR A 265 -29.17 -1.45 -3.58
C TYR A 265 -28.40 -0.88 -4.79
N ALA A 266 -27.09 -0.79 -4.71
CA ALA A 266 -26.25 -0.23 -5.77
C ALA A 266 -26.33 -1.07 -7.06
N ILE A 267 -26.20 -2.37 -6.97
CA ILE A 267 -26.30 -3.29 -8.12
C ILE A 267 -27.73 -3.34 -8.68
N GLY A 268 -28.71 -3.35 -7.81
CA GLY A 268 -30.12 -3.51 -8.20
C GLY A 268 -30.79 -2.20 -8.57
N GLU A 269 -31.42 -1.55 -7.60
CA GLU A 269 -32.31 -0.42 -7.83
C GLU A 269 -31.59 0.83 -8.34
N TYR A 270 -30.40 1.13 -7.81
CA TYR A 270 -29.65 2.33 -8.21
C TYR A 270 -29.16 2.23 -9.66
N SER A 271 -28.54 1.10 -10.06
CA SER A 271 -28.07 0.91 -11.43
C SER A 271 -29.22 0.92 -12.43
N ALA A 272 -30.31 0.19 -12.15
CA ALA A 272 -31.52 0.17 -12.97
C ALA A 272 -32.14 1.59 -13.09
N GLY A 273 -32.14 2.35 -11.99
CA GLY A 273 -32.60 3.74 -11.99
C GLY A 273 -31.77 4.64 -12.91
N LEU A 274 -30.45 4.50 -12.88
CA LEU A 274 -29.57 5.25 -13.79
C LEU A 274 -29.78 4.88 -15.27
N GLU A 275 -29.97 3.61 -15.58
CA GLU A 275 -30.18 3.13 -16.94
C GLU A 275 -31.54 3.59 -17.52
N THR A 276 -32.53 3.68 -16.67
CA THR A 276 -33.90 4.07 -17.07
C THR A 276 -34.22 5.54 -16.88
N LEU A 277 -33.27 6.34 -16.36
CA LEU A 277 -33.46 7.72 -15.94
C LEU A 277 -34.12 8.59 -17.01
N GLY A 278 -33.77 8.43 -18.30
CA GLY A 278 -34.34 9.17 -19.42
C GLY A 278 -35.79 8.79 -19.78
N ARG A 279 -36.30 7.69 -19.19
CA ARG A 279 -37.67 7.18 -19.38
C ARG A 279 -38.56 7.44 -18.16
N MET A 280 -38.02 7.92 -17.07
CA MET A 280 -38.76 8.22 -15.83
C MET A 280 -39.58 9.52 -15.99
N THR A 281 -40.78 9.55 -15.37
CA THR A 281 -41.50 10.79 -15.17
C THR A 281 -40.76 11.74 -14.23
N PRO A 282 -41.05 13.04 -14.20
CA PRO A 282 -40.43 13.99 -13.25
C PRO A 282 -40.58 13.56 -11.80
N GLU A 283 -41.71 12.97 -11.41
CA GLU A 283 -41.99 12.51 -10.08
C GLU A 283 -41.13 11.28 -9.74
N GLN A 284 -40.95 10.35 -10.68
CA GLN A 284 -40.08 9.17 -10.54
C GLN A 284 -38.61 9.61 -10.43
N GLN A 285 -38.15 10.57 -11.23
CA GLN A 285 -36.78 11.12 -11.11
C GLN A 285 -36.58 11.78 -9.74
N THR A 286 -37.54 12.57 -9.27
CA THR A 286 -37.45 13.20 -7.95
C THR A 286 -37.36 12.16 -6.84
N ALA A 287 -38.18 11.11 -6.88
CA ALA A 287 -38.13 10.01 -5.90
C ALA A 287 -36.81 9.25 -5.94
N PHE A 288 -36.28 8.98 -7.14
CA PHE A 288 -34.96 8.35 -7.34
C PHE A 288 -33.85 9.20 -6.73
N TYR A 289 -33.78 10.49 -7.05
CA TYR A 289 -32.75 11.38 -6.51
C TYR A 289 -32.84 11.54 -4.99
N ALA A 290 -34.06 11.60 -4.46
CA ALA A 290 -34.26 11.69 -3.02
C ALA A 290 -33.75 10.43 -2.28
N LYS A 291 -33.96 9.23 -2.87
CA LYS A 291 -33.42 7.98 -2.32
C LYS A 291 -31.90 7.94 -2.37
N VAL A 292 -31.29 8.32 -3.50
CA VAL A 292 -29.84 8.44 -3.62
C VAL A 292 -29.29 9.39 -2.55
N ALA A 293 -29.87 10.60 -2.45
CA ALA A 293 -29.48 11.63 -1.50
C ALA A 293 -29.52 11.13 -0.05
N LYS A 294 -30.58 10.43 0.34
CA LYS A 294 -30.72 9.82 1.66
C LYS A 294 -29.64 8.74 1.90
N THR A 295 -29.36 7.92 0.89
CA THR A 295 -28.36 6.84 1.02
C THR A 295 -26.96 7.38 1.24
N ILE A 296 -26.54 8.39 0.46
CA ILE A 296 -25.16 8.93 0.50
C ILE A 296 -25.02 10.19 1.36
N GLY A 297 -26.09 10.64 2.05
CA GLY A 297 -26.04 11.76 3.00
C GLY A 297 -25.81 13.13 2.36
N ILE A 298 -26.16 13.33 1.09
CA ILE A 298 -25.92 14.56 0.31
C ILE A 298 -27.23 15.33 0.10
N ASP A 299 -27.13 16.65 -0.01
CA ASP A 299 -28.27 17.52 -0.37
C ASP A 299 -28.93 17.05 -1.68
N PRO A 300 -30.27 16.87 -1.73
CA PRO A 300 -30.96 16.40 -2.92
C PRO A 300 -30.76 17.30 -4.16
N GLY A 301 -30.55 18.60 -3.97
CA GLY A 301 -30.27 19.53 -5.07
C GLY A 301 -28.94 19.24 -5.75
N VAL A 302 -27.92 18.86 -4.97
CA VAL A 302 -26.62 18.41 -5.52
C VAL A 302 -26.82 17.12 -6.32
N VAL A 303 -27.52 16.13 -5.75
CA VAL A 303 -27.77 14.84 -6.42
C VAL A 303 -28.54 15.05 -7.73
N THR A 304 -29.52 15.95 -7.74
CA THR A 304 -30.31 16.30 -8.92
C THR A 304 -29.45 16.93 -10.02
N ARG A 305 -28.60 17.94 -9.68
CA ARG A 305 -27.68 18.57 -10.64
C ARG A 305 -26.73 17.55 -11.30
N HIS A 306 -26.26 16.60 -10.55
CA HIS A 306 -25.38 15.52 -11.02
C HIS A 306 -26.13 14.30 -11.54
N ARG A 307 -27.48 14.38 -11.68
CA ARG A 307 -28.31 13.31 -12.24
C ARG A 307 -28.14 11.97 -11.54
N GLY A 308 -27.95 12.01 -10.22
CA GLY A 308 -27.74 10.83 -9.38
C GLY A 308 -26.30 10.27 -9.38
N LYS A 309 -25.39 10.81 -10.19
CA LYS A 309 -23.99 10.33 -10.35
C LYS A 309 -23.00 11.34 -9.76
N LEU A 310 -22.55 11.16 -8.54
CA LEU A 310 -21.54 12.00 -7.91
C LEU A 310 -20.15 11.40 -8.07
N SER A 311 -19.23 12.17 -8.65
CA SER A 311 -17.81 11.78 -8.63
C SER A 311 -17.24 11.85 -7.21
N GLN A 312 -16.08 11.22 -7.01
CA GLN A 312 -15.34 11.27 -5.74
C GLN A 312 -15.12 12.70 -5.26
N SER A 313 -14.67 13.58 -6.15
CA SER A 313 -14.34 14.96 -5.85
C SER A 313 -15.56 15.81 -5.52
N VAL A 314 -16.67 15.66 -6.28
CA VAL A 314 -17.95 16.34 -6.00
C VAL A 314 -18.54 15.88 -4.66
N PHE A 315 -18.52 14.57 -4.39
CA PHE A 315 -18.99 14.03 -3.12
C PHE A 315 -18.19 14.58 -1.95
N ALA A 316 -16.84 14.55 -2.05
CA ALA A 316 -15.96 15.02 -0.98
C ALA A 316 -16.12 16.53 -0.69
N ALA A 317 -16.36 17.33 -1.71
CA ALA A 317 -16.63 18.77 -1.54
C ALA A 317 -18.02 19.04 -0.96
N SER A 318 -19.02 18.21 -1.27
CA SER A 318 -20.43 18.47 -0.97
C SER A 318 -20.88 17.96 0.39
N LEU A 319 -20.31 16.87 0.92
CA LEU A 319 -20.83 16.15 2.09
C LEU A 319 -20.97 17.04 3.33
N LEU A 320 -19.98 17.88 3.60
CA LEU A 320 -19.94 18.77 4.76
C LEU A 320 -19.95 20.26 4.37
N ALA A 321 -20.37 20.58 3.14
CA ALA A 321 -20.35 21.95 2.61
C ALA A 321 -21.16 22.94 3.48
N SER A 322 -22.30 22.51 4.03
CA SER A 322 -23.11 23.34 4.95
C SER A 322 -22.38 23.74 6.24
N LYS A 323 -21.31 23.05 6.58
CA LYS A 323 -20.43 23.34 7.73
C LYS A 323 -19.15 24.07 7.33
N GLY A 324 -19.00 24.46 6.06
CA GLY A 324 -17.76 25.05 5.51
C GLY A 324 -16.57 24.07 5.48
N LYS A 325 -16.84 22.77 5.46
CA LYS A 325 -15.83 21.70 5.53
C LYS A 325 -15.85 20.84 4.28
N VAL A 326 -14.73 20.16 4.04
CA VAL A 326 -14.58 19.11 3.03
C VAL A 326 -14.01 17.85 3.68
N ILE A 327 -14.17 16.71 3.03
CA ILE A 327 -13.51 15.47 3.40
C ILE A 327 -12.38 15.13 2.43
N ASP A 328 -11.43 14.31 2.86
CA ASP A 328 -10.35 13.83 1.99
C ASP A 328 -10.84 12.68 1.09
N THR A 329 -10.30 12.59 -0.13
CA THR A 329 -10.61 11.49 -1.04
C THR A 329 -9.87 10.21 -0.66
N TYR A 330 -8.66 10.31 -0.13
CA TYR A 330 -7.91 9.17 0.40
C TYR A 330 -8.51 8.58 1.68
N ASP A 331 -9.12 9.41 2.50
CA ASP A 331 -9.80 8.94 3.71
C ASP A 331 -11.01 9.83 4.00
N GLY A 332 -12.19 9.39 3.59
CA GLY A 332 -13.44 10.12 3.76
C GLY A 332 -13.84 10.38 5.22
N THR A 333 -13.14 9.80 6.20
CA THR A 333 -13.35 10.10 7.63
C THR A 333 -12.65 11.38 8.08
N ARG A 334 -11.71 11.89 7.28
CA ARG A 334 -10.93 13.10 7.59
C ARG A 334 -11.64 14.33 7.09
N VAL A 335 -11.58 15.37 7.92
CA VAL A 335 -12.28 16.63 7.68
C VAL A 335 -11.29 17.78 7.74
N SER A 336 -11.39 18.70 6.79
CA SER A 336 -10.63 19.96 6.77
C SER A 336 -11.52 21.14 6.42
N ASP A 337 -11.03 22.37 6.66
CA ASP A 337 -11.67 23.56 6.18
C ASP A 337 -11.68 23.57 4.64
N ASN A 338 -12.81 24.01 4.05
CA ASN A 338 -12.91 24.14 2.60
C ASN A 338 -12.10 25.37 2.12
N PRO A 339 -10.97 25.18 1.40
CA PRO A 339 -10.17 26.32 0.92
C PRO A 339 -10.76 27.00 -0.33
N THR A 340 -11.75 26.39 -0.97
CA THR A 340 -12.35 26.86 -2.25
C THR A 340 -13.86 26.66 -2.22
N PRO A 341 -14.58 27.38 -1.30
CA PRO A 341 -16.02 27.15 -1.10
C PRO A 341 -16.88 27.50 -2.32
N GLU A 342 -16.35 28.24 -3.28
CA GLU A 342 -16.99 28.59 -4.54
C GLU A 342 -16.95 27.45 -5.58
N ARG A 343 -16.22 26.36 -5.32
CA ARG A 343 -16.09 25.22 -6.24
C ARG A 343 -17.03 24.07 -5.84
N GLU A 344 -17.58 23.42 -6.85
CA GLU A 344 -18.37 22.18 -6.66
C GLU A 344 -17.51 20.90 -6.50
N ASP A 345 -16.21 20.99 -6.73
CA ASP A 345 -15.25 19.90 -6.58
C ASP A 345 -13.99 20.35 -5.83
N LEU A 346 -13.19 19.40 -5.34
CA LEU A 346 -11.95 19.69 -4.63
C LEU A 346 -10.81 20.19 -5.54
N GLY A 347 -10.97 20.11 -6.85
CA GLY A 347 -10.08 20.65 -7.88
C GLY A 347 -8.71 20.03 -7.99
N VAL A 348 -7.96 19.77 -6.96
CA VAL A 348 -6.58 19.23 -7.05
C VAL A 348 -6.17 18.50 -5.77
N MET A 349 -5.46 17.42 -6.00
CA MET A 349 -4.59 16.65 -5.11
C MET A 349 -4.94 16.65 -3.62
N ASP A 350 -5.32 15.49 -3.19
CA ASP A 350 -5.41 15.12 -1.78
C ASP A 350 -4.09 15.48 -1.07
N ARG A 351 -4.19 16.21 0.02
CA ARG A 351 -3.04 16.65 0.83
C ARG A 351 -2.45 15.54 1.69
N SER A 352 -3.16 14.43 1.80
CA SER A 352 -2.84 13.30 2.67
C SER A 352 -1.44 12.76 2.41
N LEU A 353 -1.09 12.49 1.16
CA LEU A 353 0.23 11.97 0.79
C LEU A 353 1.37 12.96 1.08
N THR A 354 1.15 14.25 0.84
CA THR A 354 2.16 15.29 1.13
C THR A 354 2.43 15.41 2.63
N ILE A 355 1.37 15.45 3.44
CA ILE A 355 1.49 15.55 4.90
C ILE A 355 2.15 14.29 5.44
N LEU A 356 1.71 13.12 5.01
CA LEU A 356 2.25 11.85 5.47
C LEU A 356 3.72 11.69 5.08
N SER A 357 4.08 12.03 3.85
CA SER A 357 5.50 11.99 3.41
C SER A 357 6.37 12.89 4.28
N GLY A 358 5.90 14.10 4.61
CA GLY A 358 6.63 15.02 5.49
C GLY A 358 6.78 14.51 6.91
N ALA A 359 5.82 13.72 7.42
CA ALA A 359 5.91 13.10 8.73
C ALA A 359 6.82 11.85 8.75
N LEU A 360 6.81 11.05 7.66
CA LEU A 360 7.57 9.79 7.59
C LEU A 360 9.04 9.99 7.26
N LEU A 361 9.37 10.93 6.38
CA LEU A 361 10.73 11.06 5.83
C LEU A 361 11.79 11.36 6.90
N PRO A 362 11.64 12.34 7.82
CA PRO A 362 12.68 12.63 8.79
C PRO A 362 13.06 11.44 9.69
N PRO A 363 12.11 10.74 10.35
CA PRO A 363 12.45 9.58 11.15
C PRO A 363 12.96 8.40 10.33
N PHE A 364 12.54 8.26 9.06
CA PHE A 364 13.07 7.24 8.14
C PHE A 364 14.57 7.49 7.86
N MET A 365 14.95 8.72 7.54
CA MET A 365 16.36 9.07 7.26
C MET A 365 17.25 8.77 8.46
N ASP A 366 16.81 9.15 9.66
CA ASP A 366 17.52 8.82 10.90
C ASP A 366 17.66 7.33 11.13
N TYR A 367 16.55 6.58 10.96
CA TYR A 367 16.51 5.13 11.17
C TYR A 367 17.42 4.39 10.19
N VAL A 368 17.35 4.72 8.91
CA VAL A 368 18.17 4.08 7.88
C VAL A 368 19.65 4.32 8.11
N ALA A 369 20.03 5.55 8.51
CA ALA A 369 21.42 5.91 8.77
C ALA A 369 21.95 5.31 10.09
N LYS A 370 21.21 5.46 11.20
CA LYS A 370 21.69 5.13 12.55
C LYS A 370 21.49 3.69 12.93
N ASP A 371 20.31 3.12 12.60
CA ASP A 371 19.94 1.78 13.04
C ASP A 371 20.24 0.72 11.97
N LEU A 372 20.13 1.06 10.67
CA LEU A 372 20.42 0.14 9.58
C LEU A 372 21.81 0.33 8.96
N GLY A 373 22.53 1.38 9.34
CA GLY A 373 23.90 1.64 8.90
C GLY A 373 24.06 2.01 7.42
N TYR A 374 22.97 2.39 6.74
CA TYR A 374 23.03 2.83 5.35
C TYR A 374 23.07 4.34 5.26
N VAL A 375 24.25 4.87 4.95
CA VAL A 375 24.54 6.31 4.86
C VAL A 375 24.78 6.69 3.41
N THR A 376 24.07 7.69 2.91
CA THR A 376 24.22 8.24 1.56
C THR A 376 23.78 9.69 1.52
N GLU A 377 24.40 10.48 0.64
CA GLU A 377 23.97 11.85 0.33
C GLU A 377 22.87 11.90 -0.75
N ARG A 378 22.56 10.75 -1.37
CA ARG A 378 21.49 10.67 -2.36
C ARG A 378 20.14 11.00 -1.69
N PRO A 379 19.31 11.89 -2.28
CA PRO A 379 17.99 12.16 -1.73
C PRO A 379 17.08 10.94 -1.83
N TYR A 380 16.37 10.65 -0.73
CA TYR A 380 15.29 9.67 -0.73
C TYR A 380 14.01 10.30 -1.27
N ILE A 381 13.36 9.66 -2.24
CA ILE A 381 12.14 10.15 -2.87
C ILE A 381 10.95 9.29 -2.43
N PRO A 382 10.17 9.71 -1.42
CA PRO A 382 9.01 8.96 -0.96
C PRO A 382 7.95 8.79 -2.04
N LEU A 383 7.70 9.87 -2.82
CA LEU A 383 6.76 9.90 -3.93
C LEU A 383 7.35 10.72 -5.08
N SER A 384 7.58 10.06 -6.21
CA SER A 384 8.11 10.68 -7.42
C SER A 384 6.98 11.09 -8.36
N PHE A 385 6.73 12.40 -8.44
CA PHE A 385 5.82 12.95 -9.46
C PHE A 385 6.37 12.80 -10.87
N GLU A 386 7.68 12.82 -11.04
CA GLU A 386 8.33 12.58 -12.34
C GLU A 386 7.94 11.20 -12.88
N VAL A 387 8.10 10.16 -12.06
CA VAL A 387 7.69 8.79 -12.43
C VAL A 387 6.20 8.75 -12.73
N ASN A 388 5.36 9.34 -11.87
CA ASN A 388 3.90 9.31 -12.02
C ASN A 388 3.44 9.99 -13.32
N MET A 389 4.02 11.13 -13.64
CA MET A 389 3.67 11.89 -14.87
C MET A 389 4.23 11.24 -16.14
N ALA A 390 5.40 10.59 -16.05
CA ALA A 390 6.03 9.91 -17.18
C ALA A 390 5.52 8.48 -17.40
N TRP A 391 4.64 7.99 -16.52
CA TRP A 391 4.14 6.62 -16.58
C TRP A 391 3.37 6.34 -17.87
N ASP A 392 3.71 5.25 -18.54
CA ASP A 392 2.96 4.79 -19.72
C ASP A 392 1.59 4.22 -19.28
N ARG A 393 0.56 5.02 -19.47
CA ARG A 393 -0.83 4.66 -19.15
C ARG A 393 -1.58 4.00 -20.32
N VAL A 394 -0.93 3.88 -21.47
CA VAL A 394 -1.52 3.30 -22.70
C VAL A 394 -1.25 1.81 -22.78
N SER A 395 -0.14 1.34 -22.20
CA SER A 395 0.18 -0.08 -22.15
C SER A 395 -0.88 -0.88 -21.41
N PRO A 396 -1.22 -2.09 -21.87
CA PRO A 396 -2.10 -3.00 -21.13
C PRO A 396 -1.58 -3.15 -19.71
N LEU A 397 -2.40 -2.76 -18.76
CA LEU A 397 -2.06 -2.88 -17.36
C LEU A 397 -2.34 -4.31 -16.94
N GLY A 398 -1.50 -4.85 -16.03
CA GLY A 398 -1.76 -6.13 -15.39
C GLY A 398 -3.19 -6.15 -14.89
N SER A 399 -3.93 -7.13 -15.31
CA SER A 399 -5.38 -7.17 -15.14
C SER A 399 -5.77 -8.08 -13.98
N PRO A 400 -6.99 -7.99 -13.47
CA PRO A 400 -7.57 -8.99 -12.60
C PRO A 400 -7.48 -10.41 -13.17
N ASP A 401 -7.42 -10.52 -14.50
CA ASP A 401 -7.31 -11.80 -15.20
C ASP A 401 -5.96 -12.49 -14.95
N ASP A 402 -4.87 -11.74 -14.74
CA ASP A 402 -3.59 -12.35 -14.37
C ASP A 402 -3.66 -13.05 -13.01
N LEU A 403 -4.34 -12.42 -12.03
CA LEU A 403 -4.61 -13.06 -10.74
C LEU A 403 -5.52 -14.27 -10.89
N ALA A 404 -6.55 -14.18 -11.74
CA ALA A 404 -7.48 -15.28 -12.00
C ALA A 404 -6.75 -16.48 -12.64
N VAL A 405 -5.90 -16.23 -13.64
CA VAL A 405 -5.07 -17.26 -14.29
C VAL A 405 -4.12 -17.90 -13.26
N ALA A 406 -3.43 -17.08 -12.46
CA ALA A 406 -2.51 -17.59 -11.44
C ALA A 406 -3.22 -18.45 -10.39
N LEU A 407 -4.41 -18.03 -9.91
CA LEU A 407 -5.23 -18.83 -9.00
C LEU A 407 -5.73 -20.13 -9.64
N ALA A 408 -6.00 -20.15 -10.93
CA ALA A 408 -6.43 -21.36 -11.63
C ALA A 408 -5.28 -22.37 -11.80
N GLN A 409 -4.06 -21.88 -12.05
CA GLN A 409 -2.89 -22.72 -12.34
C GLN A 409 -2.13 -23.16 -11.07
N ASN A 410 -2.07 -22.29 -10.05
CA ASN A 410 -1.35 -22.56 -8.81
C ASN A 410 -2.33 -22.82 -7.67
N HIS A 411 -2.53 -24.10 -7.33
CA HIS A 411 -3.45 -24.52 -6.26
C HIS A 411 -2.98 -24.16 -4.85
N ASP A 412 -1.69 -23.82 -4.65
CA ASP A 412 -1.13 -23.39 -3.37
C ASP A 412 -1.27 -21.88 -3.15
N LEU A 413 -1.56 -21.11 -4.20
CA LEU A 413 -1.74 -19.68 -4.13
C LEU A 413 -3.10 -19.33 -3.51
N LYS A 414 -3.07 -18.50 -2.48
CA LYS A 414 -4.23 -17.79 -1.94
C LYS A 414 -4.06 -16.29 -2.12
N ALA A 415 -5.15 -15.58 -2.36
CA ALA A 415 -5.17 -14.13 -2.49
C ALA A 415 -6.07 -13.48 -1.44
N LEU A 416 -5.60 -12.39 -0.84
CA LEU A 416 -6.36 -11.54 0.08
C LEU A 416 -6.43 -10.12 -0.49
N VAL A 417 -7.64 -9.61 -0.60
CA VAL A 417 -7.92 -8.21 -0.97
C VAL A 417 -8.41 -7.48 0.26
N ALA A 418 -7.67 -6.46 0.68
CA ALA A 418 -7.96 -5.66 1.88
C ALA A 418 -8.25 -4.21 1.50
N HIS A 419 -9.35 -3.63 2.00
CA HIS A 419 -9.74 -2.25 1.73
C HIS A 419 -10.20 -1.50 2.96
N GLY A 420 -10.11 -0.16 2.91
CA GLY A 420 -10.87 0.72 3.78
C GLY A 420 -12.27 0.99 3.21
N TYR A 421 -13.30 0.95 4.05
CA TYR A 421 -14.67 1.28 3.63
C TYR A 421 -14.81 2.72 3.13
N GLN A 422 -14.00 3.64 3.64
CA GLN A 422 -14.08 5.08 3.37
C GLN A 422 -13.02 5.57 2.34
N ASP A 423 -12.50 4.66 1.51
CA ASP A 423 -11.57 4.95 0.42
C ASP A 423 -12.32 5.36 -0.85
N LEU A 424 -12.30 6.65 -1.19
CA LEU A 424 -12.89 7.15 -2.44
C LEU A 424 -11.97 6.95 -3.65
N VAL A 425 -10.65 6.75 -3.46
CA VAL A 425 -9.67 6.65 -4.55
C VAL A 425 -9.76 5.27 -5.22
N THR A 426 -9.68 4.22 -4.41
CA THR A 426 -9.81 2.83 -4.85
C THR A 426 -10.93 2.16 -4.05
N ASN A 427 -12.18 2.48 -4.41
CA ASN A 427 -13.30 2.02 -3.62
C ASN A 427 -13.39 0.49 -3.59
N TYR A 428 -13.65 -0.06 -2.39
CA TYR A 428 -13.62 -1.50 -2.13
C TYR A 428 -14.57 -2.30 -3.01
N PHE A 429 -15.73 -1.70 -3.33
CA PHE A 429 -16.78 -2.42 -4.05
C PHE A 429 -16.47 -2.56 -5.54
N LEU A 430 -15.73 -1.63 -6.15
CA LEU A 430 -15.27 -1.78 -7.53
C LEU A 430 -14.33 -2.99 -7.66
N THR A 431 -13.34 -3.08 -6.78
CA THR A 431 -12.39 -4.20 -6.78
C THR A 431 -13.11 -5.53 -6.59
N ARG A 432 -14.03 -5.60 -5.62
CA ARG A 432 -14.83 -6.80 -5.37
C ARG A 432 -15.68 -7.15 -6.59
N TYR A 433 -16.45 -6.20 -7.11
CA TYR A 433 -17.29 -6.39 -8.30
C TYR A 433 -16.49 -6.94 -9.49
N VAL A 434 -15.34 -6.37 -9.79
CA VAL A 434 -14.48 -6.81 -10.89
C VAL A 434 -13.98 -8.24 -10.70
N LEU A 435 -13.47 -8.56 -9.52
CA LEU A 435 -12.95 -9.90 -9.22
C LEU A 435 -14.06 -10.96 -9.17
N GLU A 436 -15.29 -10.60 -8.77
CA GLU A 436 -16.46 -11.48 -8.83
C GLU A 436 -16.93 -11.73 -10.27
N GLN A 437 -16.73 -10.76 -11.20
CA GLN A 437 -17.02 -10.93 -12.63
C GLN A 437 -15.91 -11.68 -13.37
N SER A 438 -14.71 -11.83 -12.80
CA SER A 438 -13.63 -12.56 -13.45
C SER A 438 -13.94 -14.06 -13.60
N VAL A 439 -13.33 -14.68 -14.61
CA VAL A 439 -13.54 -16.10 -14.92
C VAL A 439 -12.77 -16.99 -13.94
N LEU A 440 -13.22 -17.01 -12.68
CA LEU A 440 -12.67 -17.89 -11.65
C LEU A 440 -13.53 -19.16 -11.53
N GLY A 441 -12.90 -20.31 -11.63
CA GLY A 441 -13.54 -21.59 -11.30
C GLY A 441 -13.86 -21.69 -9.79
N PRO A 442 -14.76 -22.61 -9.39
CA PRO A 442 -15.20 -22.72 -7.99
C PRO A 442 -14.06 -22.90 -6.99
N ASP A 443 -13.04 -23.68 -7.33
CA ASP A 443 -11.90 -23.92 -6.43
C ASP A 443 -10.96 -22.72 -6.32
N ALA A 444 -10.79 -21.94 -7.37
CA ALA A 444 -10.03 -20.70 -7.34
C ALA A 444 -10.76 -19.64 -6.48
N ARG A 445 -12.09 -19.57 -6.56
CA ARG A 445 -12.91 -18.68 -5.73
C ARG A 445 -12.77 -18.94 -4.23
N LYS A 446 -12.62 -20.20 -3.81
CA LYS A 446 -12.38 -20.55 -2.40
C LYS A 446 -11.04 -20.04 -1.85
N ARG A 447 -10.13 -19.64 -2.72
CA ARG A 447 -8.79 -19.15 -2.39
C ARG A 447 -8.62 -17.63 -2.58
N LEU A 448 -9.70 -16.93 -2.89
CA LEU A 448 -9.78 -15.48 -2.96
C LEU A 448 -10.64 -14.97 -1.80
N PHE A 449 -10.05 -14.11 -0.96
CA PHE A 449 -10.63 -13.59 0.27
C PHE A 449 -10.68 -12.07 0.24
N PHE A 450 -11.67 -11.50 0.95
CA PHE A 450 -11.86 -10.07 1.12
C PHE A 450 -11.91 -9.68 2.59
N GLY A 451 -11.22 -8.59 2.95
CA GLY A 451 -11.28 -7.95 4.24
C GLY A 451 -11.53 -6.45 4.08
N ASN A 452 -12.52 -5.89 4.78
CA ASN A 452 -12.80 -4.47 4.75
C ASN A 452 -12.75 -3.91 6.18
N TYR A 453 -12.05 -2.77 6.33
CA TYR A 453 -11.72 -2.17 7.61
C TYR A 453 -12.22 -0.73 7.67
N GLU A 454 -12.39 -0.18 8.87
CA GLU A 454 -12.70 1.24 9.04
C GLU A 454 -11.48 2.08 8.65
N GLY A 455 -11.71 3.12 7.85
CA GLY A 455 -10.69 4.04 7.34
C GLY A 455 -10.69 4.11 5.82
N GLY A 456 -9.83 4.96 5.27
CA GLY A 456 -9.71 5.19 3.84
C GLY A 456 -8.65 4.33 3.18
N HIS A 457 -7.96 4.89 2.19
CA HIS A 457 -6.95 4.21 1.37
C HIS A 457 -5.82 3.59 2.21
N MET A 458 -5.38 4.30 3.24
CA MET A 458 -4.41 3.86 4.23
C MET A 458 -5.11 3.55 5.57
N PHE A 459 -6.11 2.66 5.54
CA PHE A 459 -6.92 2.28 6.72
C PHE A 459 -6.07 1.84 7.91
N TYR A 460 -4.90 1.29 7.65
CA TYR A 460 -3.93 0.85 8.67
C TYR A 460 -3.30 1.99 9.48
N LEU A 461 -3.53 3.26 9.13
CA LEU A 461 -3.20 4.41 9.99
C LEU A 461 -4.08 4.45 11.24
N ARG A 462 -5.25 3.78 11.22
CA ARG A 462 -6.06 3.51 12.40
C ARG A 462 -5.51 2.29 13.12
N SER A 463 -5.17 2.46 14.40
CA SER A 463 -4.57 1.38 15.20
C SER A 463 -5.46 0.14 15.28
N ALA A 464 -6.78 0.33 15.46
CA ALA A 464 -7.74 -0.78 15.52
C ALA A 464 -7.79 -1.54 14.18
N SER A 465 -7.92 -0.82 13.06
CA SER A 465 -7.96 -1.43 11.73
C SER A 465 -6.64 -2.10 11.36
N ARG A 466 -5.49 -1.53 11.76
CA ARG A 466 -4.18 -2.17 11.55
C ARG A 466 -4.06 -3.47 12.35
N ALA A 467 -4.49 -3.47 13.60
CA ALA A 467 -4.45 -4.66 14.45
C ALA A 467 -5.36 -5.77 13.91
N GLU A 468 -6.58 -5.43 13.49
CA GLU A 468 -7.52 -6.36 12.85
C GLU A 468 -6.95 -6.91 11.54
N PHE A 469 -6.48 -6.05 10.65
CA PHE A 469 -5.84 -6.45 9.40
C PHE A 469 -4.64 -7.38 9.63
N THR A 470 -3.77 -7.06 10.59
CA THR A 470 -2.61 -7.92 10.92
C THR A 470 -3.05 -9.28 11.46
N LYS A 471 -4.11 -9.33 12.29
CA LYS A 471 -4.69 -10.58 12.77
C LYS A 471 -5.22 -11.42 11.60
N ASP A 472 -5.94 -10.82 10.67
CA ASP A 472 -6.50 -11.50 9.51
C ASP A 472 -5.41 -12.02 8.58
N VAL A 473 -4.37 -11.19 8.30
CA VAL A 473 -3.21 -11.61 7.51
C VAL A 473 -2.45 -12.74 8.19
N ARG A 474 -2.25 -12.70 9.51
CA ARG A 474 -1.65 -13.82 10.24
C ARG A 474 -2.46 -15.10 10.06
N GLY A 475 -3.78 -15.04 10.28
CA GLY A 475 -4.66 -16.18 10.03
C GLY A 475 -4.56 -16.70 8.60
N PHE A 476 -4.52 -15.79 7.63
CA PHE A 476 -4.33 -16.12 6.21
C PHE A 476 -3.01 -16.84 5.90
N PHE A 477 -1.92 -16.55 6.63
CA PHE A 477 -0.67 -17.31 6.55
C PHE A 477 -0.76 -18.67 7.22
N GLU A 478 -1.44 -18.76 8.36
CA GLU A 478 -1.51 -19.96 9.21
C GLU A 478 -2.64 -20.93 8.81
N GLY A 479 -3.47 -20.57 7.82
CA GLY A 479 -4.59 -21.39 7.33
C GLY A 479 -5.89 -21.24 8.13
N GLY A 480 -5.99 -20.18 8.95
CA GLY A 480 -7.18 -19.81 9.70
C GLY A 480 -7.81 -18.53 9.14
N GLU A 481 -8.60 -18.64 8.09
CA GLU A 481 -9.23 -17.49 7.43
C GLU A 481 -10.51 -17.02 8.14
N ASN A 482 -10.63 -17.23 9.45
CA ASN A 482 -11.77 -16.80 10.27
C ASN A 482 -11.86 -15.27 10.33
N GLY A 483 -12.93 -14.69 9.82
CA GLY A 483 -13.15 -13.25 9.73
C GLY A 483 -13.08 -12.70 8.31
N LEU A 484 -12.43 -13.40 7.38
CA LEU A 484 -12.36 -13.01 5.97
C LEU A 484 -13.57 -13.54 5.19
N GLN A 485 -14.10 -12.74 4.26
CA GLN A 485 -15.16 -13.17 3.35
C GLN A 485 -14.55 -13.94 2.18
N SER A 486 -14.94 -15.21 1.99
CA SER A 486 -14.60 -15.94 0.78
C SER A 486 -15.42 -15.42 -0.40
N SER A 487 -14.83 -15.40 -1.60
CA SER A 487 -15.55 -15.10 -2.84
C SER A 487 -16.46 -16.25 -3.30
N ALA A 488 -16.39 -17.42 -2.66
CA ALA A 488 -17.29 -18.52 -2.95
C ALA A 488 -18.72 -18.21 -2.45
N PRO A 489 -19.78 -18.55 -3.24
CA PRO A 489 -21.16 -18.37 -2.78
C PRO A 489 -21.38 -19.15 -1.47
N SER A 490 -21.95 -18.48 -0.47
CA SER A 490 -22.40 -19.14 0.76
C SER A 490 -23.51 -20.14 0.41
N GLY A 491 -23.23 -21.45 0.38
CA GLY A 491 -24.26 -22.47 0.16
C GLY A 491 -23.89 -23.69 -0.67
N GLN A 492 -22.62 -23.89 -1.05
CA GLN A 492 -22.18 -25.15 -1.68
C GLN A 492 -21.19 -25.93 -0.79
N GLU A 493 -21.60 -26.26 0.42
CA GLU A 493 -21.11 -27.47 1.08
C GLU A 493 -22.04 -28.62 0.69
N ARG A 494 -21.64 -29.40 -0.30
CA ARG A 494 -22.16 -30.75 -0.53
C ARG A 494 -21.00 -31.72 -0.69
#